data_03c791c1904b9030252b60c29af7cad4
#
_entry.id   03c791c1904b9030252b60c29af7cad4
#
_cell.length_a   1.000
_cell.length_b   1.000
_cell.length_c   1.000
_cell.angle_alpha   90.00
_cell.angle_beta   90.00
_cell.angle_gamma   90.00
#
_symmetry.space_group_name_H-M   'P 1'
#
loop_
_entity.id
_entity.type
_entity.pdbx_description
1 polymer ?
#
loop_
_entity_poly.entity_id
_entity_poly.type
_entity_poly.pdbx_seq_one_letter_code
_entity_poly.pdbx_strand_id
1 'polypeptide(L)'
;MNKTMLAILKILDKQSNIVGSREISRQLKLHGIDLTERTVRYHFRIMDERGYTEVFGKEGRKIMDKGREELRLALVSERVGFVISKIETLSYLTRLNLDTLKGDAILNISYLPEDKLKPAAKILKQIFSSPYVMSDRLFIAEGKQQIGDVITPKGMVGVGTVCSVTINGIFLKAGIPVTSRFGGVVEISDGKPTRFTTLISYEGSSLDPHEIFIKSKMTDVIGAVKNNNGSIL
;
A
#
# COMPACT_ATOMS: atom_id res chain seq x y z
N MET A 1 3.75 21.02 -11.54
CA MET A 1 5.10 20.66 -12.07
C MET A 1 4.92 19.77 -13.30
N ASN A 2 5.79 19.83 -14.32
CA ASN A 2 5.68 18.94 -15.49
C ASN A 2 6.49 17.64 -15.25
N LYS A 3 6.18 16.59 -16.04
CA LYS A 3 6.80 15.25 -15.93
C LYS A 3 8.34 15.30 -16.02
N THR A 4 8.88 16.19 -16.85
CA THR A 4 10.33 16.33 -17.04
C THR A 4 11.02 16.89 -15.79
N MET A 5 10.48 17.94 -15.19
CA MET A 5 11.02 18.52 -13.96
C MET A 5 10.96 17.52 -12.80
N LEU A 6 9.88 16.75 -12.72
CA LEU A 6 9.74 15.68 -11.74
C LEU A 6 10.83 14.61 -11.90
N ALA A 7 11.09 14.17 -13.13
CA ALA A 7 12.14 13.20 -13.42
C ALA A 7 13.54 13.73 -13.05
N ILE A 8 13.81 15.01 -13.33
CA ILE A 8 15.07 15.66 -12.96
C ILE A 8 15.22 15.72 -11.44
N LEU A 9 14.18 16.13 -10.70
CA LEU A 9 14.20 16.17 -9.22
C LEU A 9 14.42 14.80 -8.61
N LYS A 10 13.78 13.75 -9.16
CA LYS A 10 14.01 12.36 -8.72
C LYS A 10 15.48 11.94 -8.83
N ILE A 11 16.13 12.31 -9.93
CA ILE A 11 17.55 12.00 -10.13
C ILE A 11 18.40 12.78 -9.13
N LEU A 12 18.15 14.08 -8.94
CA LEU A 12 18.87 14.92 -7.99
C LEU A 12 18.69 14.48 -6.53
N ASP A 13 17.51 14.01 -6.15
CA ASP A 13 17.22 13.56 -4.79
C ASP A 13 17.94 12.25 -4.43
N LYS A 14 18.13 11.36 -5.42
CA LYS A 14 18.90 10.11 -5.24
C LYS A 14 20.40 10.35 -5.11
N GLN A 15 20.88 11.51 -5.51
CA GLN A 15 22.31 11.85 -5.49
C GLN A 15 22.59 12.87 -4.38
N SER A 16 23.49 12.50 -3.48
CA SER A 16 23.91 13.40 -2.38
C SER A 16 24.82 14.54 -2.87
N ASN A 17 25.31 14.47 -4.11
CA ASN A 17 26.30 15.37 -4.69
C ASN A 17 25.68 16.36 -5.68
N ILE A 18 26.47 17.38 -6.06
CA ILE A 18 26.16 18.32 -7.13
C ILE A 18 26.19 17.58 -8.46
N VAL A 19 25.17 17.76 -9.32
CA VAL A 19 25.03 17.04 -10.59
C VAL A 19 24.90 18.00 -11.76
N GLY A 20 25.74 17.77 -12.76
CA GLY A 20 25.76 18.57 -13.99
C GLY A 20 24.66 18.14 -14.98
N SER A 21 24.30 19.07 -15.89
CA SER A 21 23.25 18.85 -16.91
C SER A 21 23.52 17.67 -17.84
N ARG A 22 24.79 17.39 -18.13
CA ARG A 22 25.19 16.23 -18.97
C ARG A 22 24.86 14.90 -18.30
N GLU A 23 25.17 14.79 -17.01
CA GLU A 23 24.89 13.56 -16.24
C GLU A 23 23.38 13.36 -16.07
N ILE A 24 22.62 14.43 -15.82
CA ILE A 24 21.15 14.36 -15.78
C ILE A 24 20.60 13.90 -17.12
N SER A 25 21.06 14.46 -18.25
CA SER A 25 20.63 14.03 -19.58
C SER A 25 20.91 12.53 -19.81
N ARG A 26 22.11 12.06 -19.41
CA ARG A 26 22.49 10.64 -19.51
C ARG A 26 21.57 9.75 -18.67
N GLN A 27 21.26 10.12 -17.44
CA GLN A 27 20.39 9.35 -16.56
C GLN A 27 18.94 9.35 -17.03
N LEU A 28 18.42 10.49 -17.50
CA LEU A 28 17.09 10.57 -18.08
C LEU A 28 16.94 9.62 -19.27
N LYS A 29 17.95 9.51 -20.11
CA LYS A 29 17.97 8.59 -21.26
C LYS A 29 17.88 7.12 -20.81
N LEU A 30 18.54 6.72 -19.72
CA LEU A 30 18.41 5.38 -19.12
C LEU A 30 17.00 5.08 -18.64
N HIS A 31 16.22 6.12 -18.33
CA HIS A 31 14.82 6.01 -17.93
C HIS A 31 13.83 6.26 -19.09
N GLY A 32 14.29 6.17 -20.34
CA GLY A 32 13.46 6.32 -21.54
C GLY A 32 13.06 7.77 -21.87
N ILE A 33 13.69 8.76 -21.22
CA ILE A 33 13.43 10.18 -21.47
C ILE A 33 14.63 10.77 -22.23
N ASP A 34 14.49 10.92 -23.54
CA ASP A 34 15.57 11.45 -24.38
C ASP A 34 15.52 12.99 -24.42
N LEU A 35 16.35 13.62 -23.61
CA LEU A 35 16.49 15.08 -23.55
C LEU A 35 17.95 15.49 -23.75
N THR A 36 18.13 16.54 -24.56
CA THR A 36 19.44 17.14 -24.75
C THR A 36 19.90 17.87 -23.48
N GLU A 37 21.21 17.99 -23.33
CA GLU A 37 21.81 18.80 -22.23
C GLU A 37 21.29 20.24 -22.21
N ARG A 38 21.03 20.83 -23.38
CA ARG A 38 20.44 22.17 -23.52
C ARG A 38 19.04 22.24 -22.91
N THR A 39 18.22 21.22 -23.18
CA THR A 39 16.86 21.13 -22.62
C THR A 39 16.88 20.94 -21.11
N VAL A 40 17.82 20.13 -20.59
CA VAL A 40 18.01 19.98 -19.15
C VAL A 40 18.39 21.30 -18.50
N ARG A 41 19.31 22.09 -19.10
CA ARG A 41 19.68 23.42 -18.60
C ARG A 41 18.50 24.41 -18.60
N TYR A 42 17.63 24.34 -19.59
CA TYR A 42 16.40 25.12 -19.61
C TYR A 42 15.51 24.80 -18.40
N HIS A 43 15.28 23.52 -18.13
CA HIS A 43 14.50 23.09 -16.95
C HIS A 43 15.19 23.46 -15.65
N PHE A 44 16.48 23.33 -15.55
CA PHE A 44 17.25 23.75 -14.39
C PHE A 44 17.01 25.23 -14.05
N ARG A 45 17.07 26.13 -15.05
CA ARG A 45 16.81 27.55 -14.81
C ARG A 45 15.42 27.78 -14.20
N ILE A 46 14.40 27.14 -14.74
CA ILE A 46 13.04 27.25 -14.19
C ILE A 46 12.97 26.70 -12.75
N MET A 47 13.70 25.64 -12.46
CA MET A 47 13.74 25.04 -11.12
C MET A 47 14.51 25.91 -10.13
N ASP A 48 15.59 26.55 -10.57
CA ASP A 48 16.35 27.53 -9.79
C ASP A 48 15.46 28.74 -9.45
N GLU A 49 14.76 29.31 -10.43
CA GLU A 49 13.81 30.44 -10.25
C GLU A 49 12.67 30.09 -9.26
N ARG A 50 12.27 28.83 -9.18
CA ARG A 50 11.26 28.35 -8.22
C ARG A 50 11.83 27.96 -6.87
N GLY A 51 13.15 27.99 -6.70
CA GLY A 51 13.84 27.59 -5.47
C GLY A 51 13.82 26.08 -5.22
N TYR A 52 13.65 25.26 -6.27
CA TYR A 52 13.71 23.79 -6.17
C TYR A 52 15.13 23.26 -6.23
N THR A 53 16.01 24.00 -6.91
CA THR A 53 17.42 23.68 -7.06
C THR A 53 18.29 24.90 -6.79
N GLU A 54 19.54 24.65 -6.44
CA GLU A 54 20.58 25.67 -6.24
C GLU A 54 21.74 25.41 -7.18
N VAL A 55 22.29 26.50 -7.74
CA VAL A 55 23.40 26.50 -8.69
C VAL A 55 24.72 26.47 -7.96
N PHE A 56 25.60 25.54 -8.32
CA PHE A 56 27.00 25.47 -7.85
C PHE A 56 27.95 25.72 -9.02
N GLY A 57 27.99 26.97 -9.49
CA GLY A 57 28.85 27.40 -10.56
C GLY A 57 28.77 26.53 -11.82
N LYS A 58 29.92 26.02 -12.29
CA LYS A 58 30.00 25.10 -13.44
C LYS A 58 29.83 23.62 -13.09
N GLU A 59 29.82 23.27 -11.80
CA GLU A 59 29.74 21.88 -11.33
C GLU A 59 28.33 21.30 -11.51
N GLY A 60 27.30 22.12 -11.34
CA GLY A 60 25.92 21.65 -11.53
C GLY A 60 24.93 22.24 -10.54
N ARG A 61 23.96 21.40 -10.16
CA ARG A 61 22.89 21.77 -9.23
C ARG A 61 22.70 20.71 -8.15
N LYS A 62 22.15 21.18 -7.04
CA LYS A 62 21.72 20.35 -5.94
C LYS A 62 20.24 20.65 -5.65
N ILE A 63 19.50 19.62 -5.25
CA ILE A 63 18.11 19.78 -4.84
C ILE A 63 18.04 20.51 -3.49
N MET A 64 17.11 21.46 -3.37
CA MET A 64 16.81 22.18 -2.14
C MET A 64 15.63 21.57 -1.40
N ASP A 65 15.43 21.95 -0.13
CA ASP A 65 14.32 21.42 0.69
C ASP A 65 12.96 21.69 0.06
N LYS A 66 12.77 22.85 -0.56
CA LYS A 66 11.55 23.14 -1.33
C LYS A 66 11.38 22.23 -2.53
N GLY A 67 12.47 21.86 -3.20
CA GLY A 67 12.45 20.88 -4.30
C GLY A 67 12.12 19.48 -3.82
N ARG A 68 12.61 19.06 -2.65
CA ARG A 68 12.25 17.80 -2.01
C ARG A 68 10.80 17.77 -1.57
N GLU A 69 10.29 18.88 -1.04
CA GLU A 69 8.89 19.03 -0.67
C GLU A 69 7.99 18.88 -1.90
N GLU A 70 8.31 19.62 -2.97
CA GLU A 70 7.57 19.55 -4.23
C GLU A 70 7.63 18.15 -4.84
N LEU A 71 8.79 17.47 -4.76
CA LEU A 71 8.96 16.09 -5.18
C LEU A 71 8.07 15.16 -4.35
N ARG A 72 7.99 15.32 -3.03
CA ARG A 72 7.09 14.56 -2.16
C ARG A 72 5.64 14.74 -2.54
N LEU A 73 5.21 15.98 -2.76
CA LEU A 73 3.83 16.30 -3.15
C LEU A 73 3.48 15.76 -4.54
N ALA A 74 4.41 15.86 -5.50
CA ALA A 74 4.21 15.35 -6.84
C ALA A 74 4.23 13.82 -6.92
N LEU A 75 4.92 13.15 -6.00
CA LEU A 75 4.99 11.70 -5.90
C LEU A 75 3.89 11.12 -5.03
N VAL A 76 2.98 11.94 -4.51
CA VAL A 76 1.82 11.45 -3.75
C VAL A 76 1.07 10.39 -4.57
N SER A 77 0.87 10.60 -5.87
CA SER A 77 0.25 9.61 -6.76
C SER A 77 1.09 8.34 -6.98
N GLU A 78 2.41 8.39 -6.82
CA GLU A 78 3.29 7.22 -6.93
C GLU A 78 3.57 6.56 -5.57
N ARG A 79 3.56 7.34 -4.47
CA ARG A 79 3.73 6.81 -3.10
C ARG A 79 2.42 6.34 -2.50
N VAL A 80 1.36 7.01 -2.82
CA VAL A 80 -0.01 6.59 -2.56
C VAL A 80 -0.43 5.77 -3.78
N GLY A 81 0.21 4.61 -4.00
CA GLY A 81 -0.20 3.72 -5.07
C GLY A 81 -1.71 3.53 -5.00
N PHE A 82 -2.40 3.74 -6.12
CA PHE A 82 -3.83 3.47 -6.17
C PHE A 82 -4.08 2.06 -5.62
N VAL A 83 -5.08 1.93 -4.78
CA VAL A 83 -5.43 0.65 -4.12
C VAL A 83 -5.51 -0.47 -5.14
N ILE A 84 -6.07 -0.20 -6.33
CA ILE A 84 -6.18 -1.18 -7.41
C ILE A 84 -4.80 -1.71 -7.86
N SER A 85 -3.82 -0.85 -8.10
CA SER A 85 -2.48 -1.27 -8.52
C SER A 85 -1.76 -2.08 -7.43
N LYS A 86 -2.00 -1.73 -6.16
CA LYS A 86 -1.48 -2.50 -5.02
C LYS A 86 -2.11 -3.89 -4.96
N ILE A 87 -3.43 -3.99 -5.13
CA ILE A 87 -4.15 -5.27 -5.18
C ILE A 87 -3.64 -6.14 -6.33
N GLU A 88 -3.50 -5.58 -7.53
CA GLU A 88 -3.00 -6.29 -8.70
C GLU A 88 -1.58 -6.83 -8.50
N THR A 89 -0.68 -5.98 -7.98
CA THR A 89 0.71 -6.39 -7.67
C THR A 89 0.75 -7.50 -6.64
N LEU A 90 0.01 -7.38 -5.54
CA LEU A 90 -0.07 -8.40 -4.49
C LEU A 90 -0.70 -9.69 -5.00
N SER A 91 -1.73 -9.60 -5.84
CA SER A 91 -2.35 -10.78 -6.48
C SER A 91 -1.34 -11.56 -7.32
N TYR A 92 -0.52 -10.85 -8.09
CA TYR A 92 0.55 -11.44 -8.89
C TYR A 92 1.63 -12.13 -8.04
N LEU A 93 1.96 -11.57 -6.88
CA LEU A 93 2.97 -12.11 -5.96
C LEU A 93 2.48 -13.34 -5.18
N THR A 94 1.16 -13.60 -5.12
CA THR A 94 0.60 -14.77 -4.43
C THR A 94 1.09 -16.07 -5.08
N ARG A 95 1.63 -17.01 -4.29
CA ARG A 95 2.13 -18.31 -4.75
C ARG A 95 1.52 -19.48 -3.99
N LEU A 96 0.38 -19.28 -3.35
CA LEU A 96 -0.30 -20.33 -2.59
C LEU A 96 -0.80 -21.44 -3.54
N ASN A 97 -0.37 -22.68 -3.26
CA ASN A 97 -0.91 -23.87 -3.87
C ASN A 97 -2.00 -24.46 -2.96
N LEU A 98 -3.21 -24.60 -3.46
CA LEU A 98 -4.37 -25.04 -2.68
C LEU A 98 -4.32 -26.53 -2.28
N ASP A 99 -3.70 -27.39 -3.10
CA ASP A 99 -3.63 -28.84 -2.84
C ASP A 99 -2.67 -29.13 -1.69
N THR A 100 -1.54 -28.40 -1.66
CA THR A 100 -0.49 -28.61 -0.67
C THR A 100 -0.57 -27.63 0.50
N LEU A 101 -1.33 -26.55 0.37
CA LEU A 101 -1.41 -25.40 1.28
C LEU A 101 -0.02 -24.78 1.58
N LYS A 102 0.89 -24.83 0.60
CA LYS A 102 2.23 -24.26 0.67
C LYS A 102 2.37 -23.09 -0.30
N GLY A 103 3.24 -22.16 0.05
CA GLY A 103 3.53 -20.98 -0.75
C GLY A 103 3.17 -19.67 -0.04
N ASP A 104 3.21 -18.57 -0.79
CA ASP A 104 3.03 -17.22 -0.26
C ASP A 104 1.55 -16.80 -0.35
N ALA A 105 1.01 -16.32 0.76
CA ALA A 105 -0.32 -15.73 0.88
C ALA A 105 -0.21 -14.26 1.30
N ILE A 106 -1.17 -13.46 0.89
CA ILE A 106 -1.24 -12.06 1.32
C ILE A 106 -1.95 -11.99 2.67
N LEU A 107 -1.36 -11.27 3.61
CA LEU A 107 -1.88 -11.08 4.95
C LEU A 107 -2.26 -9.62 5.22
N ASN A 108 -3.36 -9.43 5.92
CA ASN A 108 -3.65 -8.19 6.62
C ASN A 108 -2.96 -8.24 7.98
N ILE A 109 -2.09 -7.29 8.28
CA ILE A 109 -1.32 -7.27 9.53
C ILE A 109 -1.88 -6.21 10.45
N SER A 110 -2.24 -6.62 11.67
CA SER A 110 -2.66 -5.75 12.75
C SER A 110 -1.68 -5.85 13.92
N TYR A 111 -1.42 -4.74 14.59
CA TYR A 111 -0.57 -4.71 15.76
C TYR A 111 -1.40 -4.54 17.02
N LEU A 112 -1.16 -5.39 18.02
CA LEU A 112 -1.78 -5.34 19.33
C LEU A 112 -0.70 -5.16 20.40
N PRO A 113 -0.94 -4.36 21.47
CA PRO A 113 -0.10 -4.39 22.64
C PRO A 113 -0.01 -5.81 23.22
N GLU A 114 1.17 -6.23 23.69
CA GLU A 114 1.41 -7.60 24.19
C GLU A 114 0.41 -8.00 25.30
N ASP A 115 0.08 -7.06 26.21
CA ASP A 115 -0.90 -7.26 27.29
C ASP A 115 -2.33 -7.53 26.79
N LYS A 116 -2.66 -7.12 25.55
CA LYS A 116 -3.96 -7.31 24.93
C LYS A 116 -4.11 -8.60 24.12
N LEU A 117 -3.02 -9.35 23.93
CA LEU A 117 -3.07 -10.58 23.13
C LEU A 117 -4.02 -11.64 23.71
N LYS A 118 -3.97 -11.88 25.03
CA LYS A 118 -4.85 -12.89 25.67
C LYS A 118 -6.34 -12.57 25.55
N PRO A 119 -6.81 -11.35 25.88
CA PRO A 119 -8.22 -11.01 25.66
C PRO A 119 -8.60 -11.01 24.17
N ALA A 120 -7.72 -10.54 23.26
CA ALA A 120 -7.96 -10.57 21.83
C ALA A 120 -8.08 -12.02 21.31
N ALA A 121 -7.25 -12.93 21.75
CA ALA A 121 -7.29 -14.34 21.35
C ALA A 121 -8.63 -15.01 21.65
N LYS A 122 -9.29 -14.66 22.77
CA LYS A 122 -10.64 -15.18 23.10
C LYS A 122 -11.67 -14.72 22.07
N ILE A 123 -11.60 -13.45 21.66
CA ILE A 123 -12.51 -12.87 20.66
C ILE A 123 -12.21 -13.47 19.29
N LEU A 124 -10.94 -13.51 18.90
CA LEU A 124 -10.50 -14.10 17.62
C LEU A 124 -10.98 -15.55 17.50
N LYS A 125 -10.83 -16.38 18.54
CA LYS A 125 -11.30 -17.77 18.50
C LYS A 125 -12.78 -17.87 18.18
N GLN A 126 -13.63 -17.00 18.74
CA GLN A 126 -15.06 -16.98 18.43
C GLN A 126 -15.32 -16.57 16.98
N ILE A 127 -14.66 -15.50 16.51
CA ILE A 127 -14.82 -14.99 15.14
C ILE A 127 -14.36 -16.02 14.13
N PHE A 128 -13.19 -16.66 14.37
CA PHE A 128 -12.61 -17.63 13.44
C PHE A 128 -13.32 -18.99 13.40
N SER A 129 -14.27 -19.21 14.31
CA SER A 129 -15.20 -20.36 14.25
C SER A 129 -16.50 -20.05 13.50
N SER A 130 -16.66 -18.81 13.00
CA SER A 130 -17.86 -18.36 12.29
C SER A 130 -17.72 -18.51 10.76
N PRO A 131 -18.83 -18.48 10.00
CA PRO A 131 -18.79 -18.51 8.54
C PRO A 131 -18.34 -17.18 7.91
N TYR A 132 -18.06 -16.13 8.70
CA TYR A 132 -17.70 -14.80 8.20
C TYR A 132 -16.20 -14.61 8.01
N VAL A 133 -15.40 -15.65 8.16
CA VAL A 133 -13.96 -15.60 7.93
C VAL A 133 -13.57 -16.42 6.71
N MET A 134 -12.65 -15.90 5.93
CA MET A 134 -12.15 -16.56 4.73
C MET A 134 -11.20 -17.73 5.05
N SER A 135 -10.52 -17.65 6.19
CA SER A 135 -9.57 -18.66 6.68
C SER A 135 -9.53 -18.63 8.21
N ASP A 136 -9.41 -19.80 8.82
CA ASP A 136 -9.21 -19.95 10.28
C ASP A 136 -7.72 -19.84 10.69
N ARG A 137 -6.84 -19.63 9.72
CA ARG A 137 -5.40 -19.53 9.95
C ARG A 137 -4.98 -18.13 10.33
N LEU A 138 -4.20 -18.04 11.41
CA LEU A 138 -3.59 -16.82 11.90
C LEU A 138 -2.07 -16.95 11.90
N PHE A 139 -1.39 -15.86 11.58
CA PHE A 139 0.02 -15.70 11.81
C PHE A 139 0.23 -14.79 13.02
N ILE A 140 1.05 -15.22 13.97
CA ILE A 140 1.39 -14.43 15.16
C ILE A 140 2.89 -14.19 15.17
N ALA A 141 3.31 -12.94 15.33
CA ALA A 141 4.70 -12.54 15.49
C ALA A 141 4.87 -11.66 16.71
N GLU A 142 5.80 -12.02 17.56
CA GLU A 142 6.17 -11.21 18.72
C GLU A 142 7.01 -10.00 18.33
N GLY A 143 7.20 -9.06 19.25
CA GLY A 143 7.95 -7.84 19.01
C GLY A 143 9.34 -8.11 18.41
N LYS A 144 9.69 -7.34 17.37
CA LYS A 144 10.90 -7.46 16.54
C LYS A 144 10.95 -8.66 15.57
N GLN A 145 9.97 -9.55 15.56
CA GLN A 145 9.88 -10.59 14.54
C GLN A 145 9.39 -10.02 13.21
N GLN A 146 9.85 -10.61 12.13
CA GLN A 146 9.47 -10.21 10.77
C GLN A 146 8.26 -11.01 10.29
N ILE A 147 7.31 -10.30 9.67
CA ILE A 147 6.17 -10.88 8.94
C ILE A 147 6.25 -10.37 7.50
N GLY A 148 6.64 -11.20 6.54
CA GLY A 148 6.90 -10.75 5.18
C GLY A 148 7.96 -9.63 5.18
N ASP A 149 7.61 -8.46 4.63
CA ASP A 149 8.49 -7.29 4.55
C ASP A 149 8.37 -6.35 5.78
N VAL A 150 7.59 -6.73 6.79
CA VAL A 150 7.28 -5.86 7.94
C VAL A 150 7.87 -6.43 9.22
N ILE A 151 8.45 -5.55 10.04
CA ILE A 151 8.97 -5.89 11.36
C ILE A 151 7.96 -5.46 12.42
N THR A 152 7.56 -6.40 13.28
CA THR A 152 6.64 -6.12 14.40
C THR A 152 7.31 -5.13 15.38
N PRO A 153 6.64 -4.01 15.73
CA PRO A 153 7.19 -3.04 16.67
C PRO A 153 7.48 -3.66 18.05
N LYS A 154 8.46 -3.11 18.76
CA LYS A 154 8.78 -3.54 20.14
C LYS A 154 7.57 -3.30 21.06
N GLY A 155 7.23 -4.28 21.91
CA GLY A 155 6.10 -4.23 22.84
C GLY A 155 4.72 -4.46 22.17
N MET A 156 4.74 -4.87 20.90
CA MET A 156 3.54 -5.22 20.15
C MET A 156 3.60 -6.66 19.67
N VAL A 157 2.44 -7.24 19.42
CA VAL A 157 2.29 -8.52 18.72
C VAL A 157 1.65 -8.25 17.37
N GLY A 158 2.28 -8.75 16.31
CA GLY A 158 1.73 -8.74 14.97
C GLY A 158 0.76 -9.92 14.79
N VAL A 159 -0.47 -9.61 14.37
CA VAL A 159 -1.48 -10.61 14.02
C VAL A 159 -1.76 -10.49 12.54
N GLY A 160 -1.39 -11.54 11.79
CA GLY A 160 -1.64 -11.66 10.36
C GLY A 160 -2.88 -12.50 10.09
N THR A 161 -3.83 -11.96 9.34
CA THR A 161 -5.01 -12.69 8.85
C THR A 161 -4.94 -12.79 7.32
N VAL A 162 -5.46 -13.87 6.75
CA VAL A 162 -5.44 -14.05 5.29
C VAL A 162 -6.29 -12.97 4.62
N CYS A 163 -5.70 -12.28 3.64
CA CYS A 163 -6.36 -11.22 2.87
C CYS A 163 -7.08 -11.81 1.65
N SER A 164 -8.23 -11.23 1.29
CA SER A 164 -8.99 -11.60 0.08
C SER A 164 -8.18 -11.48 -1.23
N VAL A 165 -7.15 -10.64 -1.25
CA VAL A 165 -6.20 -10.53 -2.37
C VAL A 165 -5.50 -11.87 -2.67
N THR A 166 -5.37 -12.76 -1.68
CA THR A 166 -4.88 -14.13 -1.89
C THR A 166 -5.78 -14.91 -2.86
N ILE A 167 -7.11 -14.74 -2.75
CA ILE A 167 -8.07 -15.37 -3.67
C ILE A 167 -7.89 -14.83 -5.10
N ASN A 168 -7.70 -13.50 -5.24
CA ASN A 168 -7.43 -12.90 -6.55
C ASN A 168 -6.19 -13.53 -7.20
N GLY A 169 -5.12 -13.73 -6.43
CA GLY A 169 -3.91 -14.37 -6.93
C GLY A 169 -4.09 -15.83 -7.30
N ILE A 170 -4.89 -16.58 -6.56
CA ILE A 170 -5.25 -17.98 -6.88
C ILE A 170 -6.02 -18.04 -8.20
N PHE A 171 -7.04 -17.19 -8.38
CA PHE A 171 -7.80 -17.12 -9.63
C PHE A 171 -6.92 -16.69 -10.81
N LEU A 172 -6.06 -15.71 -10.62
CA LEU A 172 -5.14 -15.24 -11.66
C LEU A 172 -4.24 -16.39 -12.16
N LYS A 173 -3.74 -17.22 -11.26
CA LYS A 173 -2.93 -18.41 -11.63
C LYS A 173 -3.72 -19.51 -12.30
N ALA A 174 -5.00 -19.60 -12.00
CA ALA A 174 -5.91 -20.49 -12.69
C ALA A 174 -6.36 -19.94 -14.08
N GLY A 175 -5.80 -18.80 -14.52
CA GLY A 175 -6.17 -18.17 -15.77
C GLY A 175 -7.49 -17.38 -15.71
N ILE A 176 -8.01 -17.13 -14.51
CA ILE A 176 -9.25 -16.40 -14.28
C ILE A 176 -8.90 -14.96 -13.82
N PRO A 177 -9.00 -13.96 -14.70
CA PRO A 177 -8.74 -12.57 -14.31
C PRO A 177 -9.82 -12.06 -13.37
N VAL A 178 -9.39 -11.38 -12.29
CA VAL A 178 -10.29 -10.74 -11.30
C VAL A 178 -9.95 -9.27 -11.23
N THR A 179 -10.96 -8.42 -11.40
CA THR A 179 -10.84 -6.97 -11.19
C THR A 179 -11.58 -6.59 -9.93
N SER A 180 -10.84 -6.22 -8.89
CA SER A 180 -11.41 -5.69 -7.65
C SER A 180 -11.84 -4.24 -7.89
N ARG A 181 -13.13 -3.94 -7.76
CA ARG A 181 -13.69 -2.62 -8.05
C ARG A 181 -13.98 -1.79 -6.82
N PHE A 182 -14.41 -2.44 -5.75
CA PHE A 182 -14.74 -1.76 -4.50
C PHE A 182 -14.55 -2.67 -3.30
N GLY A 183 -14.41 -2.07 -2.12
CA GLY A 183 -14.55 -2.71 -0.82
C GLY A 183 -15.75 -2.11 -0.10
N GLY A 184 -16.41 -2.89 0.74
CA GLY A 184 -17.61 -2.40 1.38
C GLY A 184 -18.00 -3.15 2.63
N VAL A 185 -18.78 -2.48 3.47
CA VAL A 185 -19.37 -3.03 4.68
C VAL A 185 -20.71 -3.67 4.34
N VAL A 186 -20.86 -4.94 4.69
CA VAL A 186 -22.09 -5.72 4.51
C VAL A 186 -22.82 -5.83 5.85
N GLU A 187 -24.10 -5.50 5.86
CA GLU A 187 -25.00 -5.71 7.00
C GLU A 187 -25.37 -7.20 7.10
N ILE A 188 -25.24 -7.72 8.30
CA ILE A 188 -25.72 -9.06 8.67
C ILE A 188 -26.99 -8.89 9.49
N SER A 189 -28.08 -9.50 9.05
CA SER A 189 -29.35 -9.55 9.77
C SER A 189 -29.84 -11.00 9.80
N ASP A 190 -30.19 -11.49 10.98
CA ASP A 190 -30.61 -12.88 11.22
C ASP A 190 -29.61 -13.90 10.67
N GLY A 191 -28.31 -13.60 10.80
CA GLY A 191 -27.21 -14.46 10.36
C GLY A 191 -26.98 -14.47 8.84
N LYS A 192 -27.64 -13.60 8.08
CA LYS A 192 -27.52 -13.54 6.61
C LYS A 192 -27.02 -12.17 6.14
N PRO A 193 -26.18 -12.12 5.11
CA PRO A 193 -25.83 -10.85 4.48
C PRO A 193 -27.06 -10.28 3.77
N THR A 194 -27.38 -9.02 4.00
CA THR A 194 -28.57 -8.36 3.46
C THR A 194 -28.24 -7.33 2.39
N ARG A 195 -27.35 -6.38 2.71
CA ARG A 195 -27.01 -5.27 1.80
C ARG A 195 -25.64 -4.69 2.13
N PHE A 196 -25.07 -3.99 1.17
CA PHE A 196 -23.96 -3.08 1.44
C PHE A 196 -24.49 -1.81 2.10
N THR A 197 -23.91 -1.43 3.24
CA THR A 197 -24.21 -0.17 3.93
C THR A 197 -23.29 0.95 3.51
N THR A 198 -22.07 0.60 3.11
CA THR A 198 -21.05 1.56 2.65
C THR A 198 -20.15 0.88 1.64
N LEU A 199 -19.79 1.62 0.58
CA LEU A 199 -18.88 1.17 -0.48
C LEU A 199 -17.81 2.23 -0.72
N ILE A 200 -16.57 1.79 -0.94
CA ILE A 200 -15.46 2.63 -1.40
C ILE A 200 -14.97 2.05 -2.73
N SER A 201 -15.02 2.86 -3.79
CA SER A 201 -14.43 2.49 -5.08
C SER A 201 -12.90 2.45 -4.98
N TYR A 202 -12.29 1.43 -5.53
CA TYR A 202 -10.83 1.33 -5.63
C TYR A 202 -10.27 2.21 -6.77
N GLU A 203 -11.09 2.51 -7.77
CA GLU A 203 -10.71 3.35 -8.89
C GLU A 203 -10.49 4.80 -8.42
N GLY A 204 -9.26 5.27 -8.59
CA GLY A 204 -8.84 6.61 -8.14
C GLY A 204 -8.68 6.75 -6.63
N SER A 205 -8.91 5.70 -5.82
CA SER A 205 -8.69 5.72 -4.38
C SER A 205 -7.24 5.38 -4.05
N SER A 206 -6.69 6.16 -3.14
CA SER A 206 -5.38 5.94 -2.53
C SER A 206 -5.50 5.47 -1.08
N LEU A 207 -6.70 5.43 -0.53
CA LEU A 207 -6.99 5.05 0.84
C LEU A 207 -7.39 3.58 0.90
N ASP A 208 -6.79 2.83 1.82
CA ASP A 208 -7.15 1.43 2.05
C ASP A 208 -8.54 1.37 2.71
N PRO A 209 -9.55 0.74 2.07
CA PRO A 209 -10.89 0.64 2.62
C PRO A 209 -10.93 -0.06 3.98
N HIS A 210 -10.10 -1.09 4.21
CA HIS A 210 -10.03 -1.77 5.50
C HIS A 210 -9.63 -0.80 6.61
N GLU A 211 -8.59 0.00 6.36
CA GLU A 211 -8.13 0.97 7.34
C GLU A 211 -9.21 2.01 7.65
N ILE A 212 -9.92 2.50 6.64
CA ILE A 212 -10.99 3.47 6.81
C ILE A 212 -12.13 2.88 7.63
N PHE A 213 -12.67 1.73 7.23
CA PHE A 213 -13.82 1.12 7.89
C PHE A 213 -13.52 0.71 9.33
N ILE A 214 -12.32 0.19 9.60
CA ILE A 214 -11.90 -0.19 10.95
C ILE A 214 -11.71 1.06 11.83
N LYS A 215 -10.98 2.07 11.36
CA LYS A 215 -10.75 3.32 12.12
C LYS A 215 -12.02 4.10 12.38
N SER A 216 -12.95 4.08 11.44
CA SER A 216 -14.27 4.73 11.57
C SER A 216 -15.28 3.89 12.35
N LYS A 217 -14.90 2.70 12.85
CA LYS A 217 -15.78 1.78 13.60
C LYS A 217 -17.07 1.46 12.85
N MET A 218 -16.98 1.25 11.55
CA MET A 218 -18.13 0.98 10.69
C MET A 218 -18.47 -0.51 10.61
N THR A 219 -17.71 -1.38 11.28
CA THR A 219 -17.94 -2.82 11.34
C THR A 219 -18.32 -3.27 12.74
N ASP A 220 -19.23 -4.22 12.84
CA ASP A 220 -19.58 -4.94 14.07
C ASP A 220 -19.57 -6.44 13.83
N VAL A 221 -18.35 -6.98 13.72
CA VAL A 221 -18.13 -8.41 13.52
C VAL A 221 -18.57 -9.23 14.74
N ILE A 222 -18.40 -8.67 15.95
CA ILE A 222 -18.79 -9.35 17.19
C ILE A 222 -20.30 -9.50 17.27
N GLY A 223 -21.06 -8.47 16.90
CA GLY A 223 -22.51 -8.51 16.82
C GLY A 223 -22.99 -9.54 15.80
N ALA A 224 -22.38 -9.56 14.60
CA ALA A 224 -22.68 -10.54 13.55
C ALA A 224 -22.47 -12.00 14.04
N VAL A 225 -21.38 -12.26 14.79
CA VAL A 225 -21.04 -13.60 15.27
C VAL A 225 -21.88 -14.03 16.47
N LYS A 226 -22.14 -13.14 17.43
CA LYS A 226 -22.81 -13.50 18.68
C LYS A 226 -24.33 -13.38 18.62
N ASN A 227 -24.81 -12.38 17.90
CA ASN A 227 -26.22 -11.99 17.91
C ASN A 227 -26.89 -12.22 16.55
N ASN A 228 -26.17 -12.76 15.56
CA ASN A 228 -26.61 -12.86 14.17
C ASN A 228 -26.98 -11.51 13.52
N ASN A 229 -26.60 -10.39 14.15
CA ASN A 229 -26.88 -9.04 13.68
C ASN A 229 -25.62 -8.20 13.87
N GLY A 230 -25.17 -7.54 12.81
CA GLY A 230 -23.96 -6.74 12.83
C GLY A 230 -23.52 -6.34 11.44
N SER A 231 -22.22 -6.14 11.27
CA SER A 231 -21.64 -5.78 9.97
C SER A 231 -20.24 -6.31 9.80
N ILE A 232 -19.93 -6.77 8.60
CA ILE A 232 -18.64 -7.32 8.22
C ILE A 232 -18.07 -6.59 7.00
N LEU A 233 -16.76 -6.73 6.78
CA LEU A 233 -16.04 -6.16 5.64
C LEU A 233 -15.67 -7.28 4.67
#